data_99b6fcb27e4270622e60fb5fce3b09dc
#
_entry.id   99b6fcb27e4270622e60fb5fce3b09dc
#
_cell.length_a   1.000
_cell.length_b   1.000
_cell.length_c   1.000
_cell.angle_alpha   90.00
_cell.angle_beta   90.00
_cell.angle_gamma   90.00
#
_symmetry.space_group_name_H-M   'P 1'
#
loop_
_entity.id
_entity.type
_entity.pdbx_description
1 polymer ?
#
loop_
_entity_poly.entity_id
_entity_poly.type
_entity_poly.pdbx_seq_one_letter_code
_entity_poly.pdbx_strand_id
1 'polypeptide(L)'
;MKRVTSLIVIGILSAFLWFAAQPVKSAEMDDRQARDILQNMARTLAEAKQFSFTLRSSYDALQENGQMIEFGAVRKIQVKRPDNLRVDLEQSDGDQRILVFNGKQILVHNVTENVYARAEKAGSVDDAVNYLVDALRIQFPLAKMFRTNLSAELEQLVEEIDYVELNMLTDVPTDHLAVRTRDVDFQIWIAQGKEPLPRRIVITYKNSKGEPQFRADFSNWNLSAKGVKGPFTFTPPKNAEQIPFIVRNRSKAGIPAQEGGSK
;
A
#
# COMPACT_ATOMS: atom_id res chain seq x y z
N MET A 1 -44.73 64.64 -34.16
CA MET A 1 -44.90 63.36 -33.41
C MET A 1 -43.56 62.61 -33.46
N LYS A 2 -42.71 62.74 -32.42
CA LYS A 2 -41.42 62.01 -32.32
C LYS A 2 -41.55 60.98 -31.22
N ARG A 3 -41.43 59.71 -31.57
CA ARG A 3 -41.39 58.57 -30.62
C ARG A 3 -39.95 58.42 -30.13
N VAL A 4 -39.80 58.55 -28.84
CA VAL A 4 -38.53 58.25 -28.14
C VAL A 4 -38.61 56.79 -27.68
N THR A 5 -37.74 55.97 -28.23
CA THR A 5 -37.59 54.55 -27.83
C THR A 5 -36.52 54.51 -26.73
N SER A 6 -36.96 54.16 -25.54
CA SER A 6 -36.04 54.01 -24.35
C SER A 6 -35.43 52.59 -24.37
N LEU A 7 -34.13 52.50 -24.52
CA LEU A 7 -33.37 51.28 -24.38
C LEU A 7 -33.07 51.06 -22.89
N ILE A 8 -33.65 49.99 -22.31
CA ILE A 8 -33.35 49.51 -20.99
C ILE A 8 -32.14 48.53 -21.13
N VAL A 9 -30.96 49.00 -20.66
CA VAL A 9 -29.79 48.14 -20.54
C VAL A 9 -29.91 47.41 -19.19
N ILE A 10 -30.20 46.12 -19.21
CA ILE A 10 -30.16 45.28 -18.03
C ILE A 10 -28.72 44.84 -17.83
N GLY A 11 -28.03 45.47 -16.91
CA GLY A 11 -26.72 45.04 -16.43
C GLY A 11 -26.86 43.80 -15.55
N ILE A 12 -26.46 42.67 -16.06
CA ILE A 12 -26.32 41.43 -15.26
C ILE A 12 -25.02 41.59 -14.43
N LEU A 13 -25.18 41.96 -13.17
CA LEU A 13 -24.11 41.89 -12.18
C LEU A 13 -23.91 40.42 -11.80
N SER A 14 -22.94 39.76 -12.42
CA SER A 14 -22.48 38.45 -11.99
C SER A 14 -21.66 38.61 -10.71
N ALA A 15 -22.32 38.46 -9.54
CA ALA A 15 -21.67 38.30 -8.26
C ALA A 15 -20.97 36.93 -8.24
N PHE A 16 -19.67 36.93 -8.52
CA PHE A 16 -18.80 35.79 -8.19
C PHE A 16 -18.72 35.70 -6.66
N LEU A 17 -19.57 34.87 -6.06
CA LEU A 17 -19.43 34.40 -4.68
C LEU A 17 -18.14 33.58 -4.61
N TRP A 18 -17.05 34.21 -4.20
CA TRP A 18 -15.88 33.50 -3.71
C TRP A 18 -16.28 32.76 -2.42
N PHE A 19 -16.70 31.53 -2.58
CA PHE A 19 -16.75 30.62 -1.43
C PHE A 19 -15.30 30.36 -1.02
N ALA A 20 -14.77 31.17 -0.10
CA ALA A 20 -13.61 30.80 0.68
C ALA A 20 -14.01 29.49 1.41
N ALA A 21 -13.45 28.37 0.95
CA ALA A 21 -13.56 27.11 1.67
C ALA A 21 -12.98 27.35 3.07
N GLN A 22 -13.85 27.63 4.02
CA GLN A 22 -13.50 27.61 5.44
C GLN A 22 -13.00 26.20 5.71
N PRO A 23 -11.84 25.99 6.35
CA PRO A 23 -11.50 24.67 6.84
C PRO A 23 -12.65 24.25 7.76
N VAL A 24 -13.40 23.25 7.35
CA VAL A 24 -14.39 22.63 8.22
C VAL A 24 -13.56 22.06 9.36
N LYS A 25 -13.58 22.72 10.51
CA LYS A 25 -13.09 22.17 11.76
C LYS A 25 -13.99 20.97 12.04
N SER A 26 -13.62 19.79 11.53
CA SER A 26 -14.27 18.55 11.92
C SER A 26 -14.15 18.51 13.44
N ALA A 27 -15.19 18.04 14.11
CA ALA A 27 -15.17 17.82 15.56
C ALA A 27 -13.82 17.17 15.87
N GLU A 28 -13.01 17.83 16.67
CA GLU A 28 -11.62 17.48 16.98
C GLU A 28 -11.62 16.05 17.50
N MET A 29 -11.41 15.08 16.59
CA MET A 29 -11.20 13.70 16.99
C MET A 29 -9.80 13.70 17.61
N ASP A 30 -9.73 13.38 18.91
CA ASP A 30 -8.50 13.33 19.70
C ASP A 30 -7.50 12.36 19.01
N ASP A 31 -6.20 12.67 19.02
CA ASP A 31 -5.10 11.82 18.58
C ASP A 31 -5.24 10.37 19.09
N ARG A 32 -5.81 10.20 20.27
CA ARG A 32 -6.11 8.90 20.87
C ARG A 32 -7.09 8.10 20.03
N GLN A 33 -8.17 8.73 19.55
CA GLN A 33 -9.17 8.06 18.71
C GLN A 33 -8.58 7.69 17.36
N ALA A 34 -7.74 8.56 16.77
CA ALA A 34 -7.01 8.26 15.53
C ALA A 34 -6.07 7.05 15.72
N ARG A 35 -5.35 6.98 16.84
CA ARG A 35 -4.52 5.82 17.20
C ARG A 35 -5.35 4.55 17.36
N ASP A 36 -6.50 4.64 18.01
CA ASP A 36 -7.40 3.48 18.22
C ASP A 36 -7.91 2.93 16.88
N ILE A 37 -8.26 3.79 15.92
CA ILE A 37 -8.67 3.38 14.57
C ILE A 37 -7.53 2.62 13.88
N LEU A 38 -6.32 3.18 13.88
CA LEU A 38 -5.15 2.56 13.28
C LEU A 38 -4.82 1.22 13.93
N GLN A 39 -4.86 1.15 15.25
CA GLN A 39 -4.59 -0.06 16.03
C GLN A 39 -5.67 -1.13 15.84
N ASN A 40 -6.95 -0.75 15.68
CA ASN A 40 -8.02 -1.69 15.37
C ASN A 40 -7.81 -2.35 14.00
N MET A 41 -7.43 -1.57 12.99
CA MET A 41 -7.05 -2.11 11.68
C MET A 41 -5.88 -3.09 11.81
N ALA A 42 -4.82 -2.69 12.52
CA ALA A 42 -3.63 -3.53 12.69
C ALA A 42 -3.94 -4.85 13.38
N ARG A 43 -4.74 -4.84 14.45
CA ARG A 43 -5.20 -6.04 15.16
C ARG A 43 -6.04 -6.93 14.26
N THR A 44 -6.99 -6.36 13.51
CA THR A 44 -7.84 -7.11 12.57
C THR A 44 -6.99 -7.90 11.57
N LEU A 45 -5.95 -7.28 11.01
CA LEU A 45 -5.04 -7.94 10.08
C LEU A 45 -4.12 -8.96 10.76
N ALA A 46 -3.60 -8.65 11.94
CA ALA A 46 -2.71 -9.53 12.71
C ALA A 46 -3.41 -10.82 13.17
N GLU A 47 -4.66 -10.72 13.61
CA GLU A 47 -5.47 -11.83 14.13
C GLU A 47 -6.14 -12.66 13.04
N ALA A 48 -6.26 -12.12 11.82
CA ALA A 48 -6.87 -12.83 10.70
C ALA A 48 -6.10 -14.12 10.39
N LYS A 49 -6.75 -15.28 10.54
CA LYS A 49 -6.16 -16.59 10.21
C LYS A 49 -5.86 -16.72 8.73
N GLN A 50 -6.62 -16.03 7.91
CA GLN A 50 -6.43 -15.96 6.46
C GLN A 50 -7.10 -14.73 5.90
N PHE A 51 -6.54 -14.23 4.80
CA PHE A 51 -7.14 -13.14 4.03
C PHE A 51 -6.62 -13.13 2.59
N SER A 52 -7.38 -12.51 1.73
CA SER A 52 -6.93 -12.18 0.38
C SER A 52 -7.42 -10.80 -0.01
N PHE A 53 -6.68 -10.14 -0.91
CA PHE A 53 -7.05 -8.85 -1.49
C PHE A 53 -6.30 -8.60 -2.79
N THR A 54 -6.76 -7.61 -3.54
CA THR A 54 -6.06 -7.05 -4.70
C THR A 54 -5.50 -5.69 -4.32
N LEU A 55 -4.22 -5.48 -4.61
CA LEU A 55 -3.50 -4.23 -4.41
C LEU A 55 -3.12 -3.64 -5.76
N ARG A 56 -3.69 -2.50 -6.12
CA ARG A 56 -3.19 -1.67 -7.22
C ARG A 56 -2.29 -0.61 -6.63
N SER A 57 -1.07 -0.55 -7.08
CA SER A 57 -0.08 0.39 -6.52
C SER A 57 0.70 1.10 -7.60
N SER A 58 1.18 2.30 -7.24
CA SER A 58 2.16 3.03 -8.02
C SER A 58 3.27 3.59 -7.12
N TYR A 59 4.42 3.87 -7.71
CA TYR A 59 5.54 4.47 -7.03
C TYR A 59 6.28 5.44 -7.93
N ASP A 60 6.79 6.51 -7.33
CA ASP A 60 7.58 7.52 -8.01
C ASP A 60 9.05 7.07 -8.07
N ALA A 61 9.67 7.24 -9.23
CA ALA A 61 11.09 7.02 -9.44
C ALA A 61 11.75 8.29 -9.98
N LEU A 62 12.68 8.86 -9.20
CA LEU A 62 13.46 10.01 -9.61
C LEU A 62 14.50 9.59 -10.65
N GLN A 63 14.43 10.18 -11.84
CA GLN A 63 15.36 9.92 -12.93
C GLN A 63 16.64 10.75 -12.78
N GLU A 64 17.71 10.39 -13.48
CA GLU A 64 18.99 11.12 -13.46
C GLU A 64 18.85 12.57 -13.91
N ASN A 65 17.93 12.86 -14.83
CA ASN A 65 17.62 14.21 -15.32
C ASN A 65 16.75 15.03 -14.35
N GLY A 66 16.39 14.48 -13.19
CA GLY A 66 15.55 15.12 -12.17
C GLY A 66 14.04 14.97 -12.40
N GLN A 67 13.59 14.29 -13.44
CA GLN A 67 12.18 14.03 -13.68
C GLN A 67 11.67 12.94 -12.74
N MET A 68 10.48 13.13 -12.16
CA MET A 68 9.77 12.09 -11.41
C MET A 68 8.87 11.31 -12.36
N ILE A 69 9.05 9.98 -12.42
CA ILE A 69 8.23 9.09 -13.26
C ILE A 69 7.48 8.11 -12.36
N GLU A 70 6.19 7.94 -12.58
CA GLU A 70 5.36 6.98 -11.88
C GLU A 70 5.33 5.62 -12.61
N PHE A 71 5.55 4.53 -11.86
CA PHE A 71 5.42 3.14 -12.32
C PHE A 71 4.34 2.44 -11.52
N GLY A 72 3.64 1.52 -12.16
CA GLY A 72 2.50 0.83 -11.56
C GLY A 72 2.67 -0.68 -11.45
N ALA A 73 1.88 -1.27 -10.55
CA ALA A 73 1.76 -2.72 -10.42
C ALA A 73 0.42 -3.13 -9.81
N VAL A 74 -0.04 -4.32 -10.17
CA VAL A 74 -1.17 -4.99 -9.51
C VAL A 74 -0.66 -6.25 -8.83
N ARG A 75 -1.11 -6.46 -7.58
CA ARG A 75 -0.78 -7.67 -6.81
C ARG A 75 -2.06 -8.32 -6.32
N LYS A 76 -2.19 -9.62 -6.54
CA LYS A 76 -3.20 -10.45 -5.89
C LYS A 76 -2.51 -11.21 -4.76
N ILE A 77 -2.96 -10.96 -3.55
CA ILE A 77 -2.29 -11.44 -2.34
C ILE A 77 -3.22 -12.39 -1.60
N GLN A 78 -2.68 -13.50 -1.16
CA GLN A 78 -3.37 -14.50 -0.37
C GLN A 78 -2.46 -14.94 0.78
N VAL A 79 -2.97 -14.84 1.99
CA VAL A 79 -2.32 -15.29 3.22
C VAL A 79 -3.20 -16.32 3.91
N LYS A 80 -2.62 -17.44 4.31
CA LYS A 80 -3.24 -18.42 5.20
C LYS A 80 -2.23 -18.80 6.26
N ARG A 81 -2.44 -18.26 7.46
CA ARG A 81 -1.55 -18.52 8.59
C ARG A 81 -1.65 -19.98 9.07
N PRO A 82 -0.60 -20.53 9.63
CA PRO A 82 0.62 -19.81 10.02
C PRO A 82 1.66 -19.65 8.89
N ASP A 83 1.59 -20.40 7.80
CA ASP A 83 2.76 -20.73 6.98
C ASP A 83 2.54 -20.67 5.46
N ASN A 84 1.45 -20.04 5.01
CA ASN A 84 1.18 -19.96 3.58
C ASN A 84 1.00 -18.51 3.12
N LEU A 85 1.77 -18.12 2.08
CA LEU A 85 1.69 -16.84 1.39
C LEU A 85 1.78 -17.05 -0.12
N ARG A 86 0.92 -16.35 -0.87
CA ARG A 86 1.00 -16.25 -2.32
C ARG A 86 0.84 -14.81 -2.75
N VAL A 87 1.70 -14.36 -3.66
CA VAL A 87 1.61 -13.07 -4.33
C VAL A 87 1.74 -13.28 -5.83
N ASP A 88 0.70 -12.97 -6.58
CA ASP A 88 0.74 -12.87 -8.03
C ASP A 88 0.89 -11.38 -8.37
N LEU A 89 1.99 -11.00 -9.02
CA LEU A 89 2.37 -9.64 -9.38
C LEU A 89 2.34 -9.46 -10.89
N GLU A 90 1.78 -8.34 -11.33
CA GLU A 90 1.85 -7.85 -12.71
C GLU A 90 2.29 -6.38 -12.67
N GLN A 91 3.36 -6.03 -13.38
CA GLN A 91 3.87 -4.67 -13.48
C GLN A 91 3.31 -3.96 -14.71
N SER A 92 3.41 -2.63 -14.75
CA SER A 92 2.89 -1.80 -15.85
C SER A 92 3.57 -2.05 -17.20
N ASP A 93 4.77 -2.63 -17.22
CA ASP A 93 5.50 -3.06 -18.40
C ASP A 93 5.14 -4.47 -18.90
N GLY A 94 4.21 -5.16 -18.18
CA GLY A 94 3.79 -6.52 -18.49
C GLY A 94 4.62 -7.61 -17.83
N ASP A 95 5.65 -7.29 -17.02
CA ASP A 95 6.40 -8.29 -16.27
C ASP A 95 5.51 -8.96 -15.23
N GLN A 96 5.48 -10.29 -15.22
CA GLN A 96 4.64 -11.10 -14.34
C GLN A 96 5.48 -12.00 -13.45
N ARG A 97 5.18 -11.99 -12.15
CA ARG A 97 5.88 -12.81 -11.16
C ARG A 97 4.90 -13.47 -10.20
N ILE A 98 5.26 -14.67 -9.77
CA ILE A 98 4.54 -15.43 -8.76
C ILE A 98 5.51 -15.69 -7.61
N LEU A 99 5.13 -15.30 -6.40
CA LEU A 99 5.81 -15.67 -5.17
C LEU A 99 4.93 -16.62 -4.38
N VAL A 100 5.48 -17.73 -3.93
CA VAL A 100 4.80 -18.66 -3.01
C VAL A 100 5.72 -19.02 -1.85
N PHE A 101 5.11 -19.12 -0.66
CA PHE A 101 5.69 -19.69 0.54
C PHE A 101 4.71 -20.73 1.11
N ASN A 102 5.22 -21.88 1.52
CA ASN A 102 4.43 -23.03 2.00
C ASN A 102 4.89 -23.59 3.34
N GLY A 103 5.53 -22.75 4.16
CA GLY A 103 6.07 -23.14 5.47
C GLY A 103 7.43 -23.83 5.41
N LYS A 104 7.95 -24.17 4.23
CA LYS A 104 9.22 -24.88 4.05
C LYS A 104 10.18 -24.16 3.12
N GLN A 105 9.65 -23.57 2.06
CA GLN A 105 10.45 -22.90 1.03
C GLN A 105 9.74 -21.67 0.48
N ILE A 106 10.53 -20.74 -0.01
CA ILE A 106 10.10 -19.60 -0.80
C ILE A 106 10.48 -19.88 -2.24
N LEU A 107 9.53 -19.74 -3.17
CA LEU A 107 9.76 -19.80 -4.59
C LEU A 107 9.26 -18.53 -5.25
N VAL A 108 10.09 -17.92 -6.10
CA VAL A 108 9.71 -16.80 -6.96
C VAL A 108 9.93 -17.20 -8.40
N HIS A 109 8.88 -17.12 -9.21
CA HIS A 109 8.92 -17.39 -10.64
C HIS A 109 8.66 -16.09 -11.39
N ASN A 110 9.59 -15.69 -12.23
CA ASN A 110 9.36 -14.67 -13.25
C ASN A 110 8.76 -15.39 -14.47
N VAL A 111 7.48 -15.16 -14.69
CA VAL A 111 6.70 -15.81 -15.77
C VAL A 111 7.16 -15.29 -17.14
N THR A 112 7.46 -14.00 -17.23
CA THR A 112 7.84 -13.33 -18.48
C THR A 112 9.18 -13.82 -18.99
N GLU A 113 10.18 -13.96 -18.11
CA GLU A 113 11.51 -14.45 -18.43
C GLU A 113 11.64 -15.98 -18.35
N ASN A 114 10.61 -16.65 -17.83
CA ASN A 114 10.59 -18.10 -17.58
C ASN A 114 11.76 -18.60 -16.71
N VAL A 115 12.10 -17.83 -15.68
CA VAL A 115 13.15 -18.19 -14.71
C VAL A 115 12.57 -18.25 -13.29
N TYR A 116 13.14 -19.08 -12.41
CA TYR A 116 12.71 -19.13 -11.02
C TYR A 116 13.88 -19.17 -10.05
N ALA A 117 13.63 -18.65 -8.84
CA ALA A 117 14.55 -18.78 -7.72
C ALA A 117 13.85 -19.50 -6.55
N ARG A 118 14.61 -20.27 -5.79
CA ARG A 118 14.12 -21.03 -4.64
C ARG A 118 15.05 -20.83 -3.46
N ALA A 119 14.47 -20.65 -2.27
CA ALA A 119 15.18 -20.65 -1.01
C ALA A 119 14.49 -21.59 -0.01
N GLU A 120 15.26 -22.47 0.61
CA GLU A 120 14.79 -23.27 1.74
C GLU A 120 14.64 -22.33 2.95
N LYS A 121 13.41 -22.15 3.41
CA LYS A 121 13.06 -21.32 4.54
C LYS A 121 11.88 -21.94 5.28
N ALA A 122 12.16 -22.65 6.35
CA ALA A 122 11.12 -23.14 7.23
C ALA A 122 10.63 -22.03 8.17
N GLY A 123 9.35 -22.07 8.55
CA GLY A 123 8.77 -21.17 9.53
C GLY A 123 7.39 -20.65 9.17
N SER A 124 7.01 -19.53 9.77
CA SER A 124 5.74 -18.83 9.60
C SER A 124 5.77 -17.85 8.43
N VAL A 125 4.62 -17.25 8.12
CA VAL A 125 4.53 -16.10 7.19
C VAL A 125 5.41 -14.96 7.67
N ASP A 126 5.45 -14.70 8.97
CA ASP A 126 6.29 -13.65 9.56
C ASP A 126 7.78 -13.91 9.27
N ASP A 127 8.23 -15.17 9.46
CA ASP A 127 9.61 -15.59 9.14
C ASP A 127 9.94 -15.44 7.65
N ALA A 128 8.98 -15.78 6.78
CA ALA A 128 9.15 -15.63 5.33
C ALA A 128 9.24 -14.15 4.94
N VAL A 129 8.37 -13.30 5.48
CA VAL A 129 8.38 -11.85 5.23
C VAL A 129 9.70 -11.23 5.68
N ASN A 130 10.17 -11.56 6.89
CA ASN A 130 11.46 -11.08 7.39
C ASN A 130 12.61 -11.51 6.47
N TYR A 131 12.63 -12.78 6.06
CA TYR A 131 13.67 -13.28 5.16
C TYR A 131 13.66 -12.61 3.78
N LEU A 132 12.46 -12.37 3.21
CA LEU A 132 12.30 -11.67 1.93
C LEU A 132 12.81 -10.23 2.01
N VAL A 133 12.46 -9.51 3.09
CA VAL A 133 12.82 -8.10 3.26
C VAL A 133 14.28 -7.93 3.69
N ASP A 134 14.71 -8.66 4.71
CA ASP A 134 16.00 -8.42 5.38
C ASP A 134 17.16 -9.16 4.71
N ALA A 135 16.95 -10.44 4.34
CA ALA A 135 18.00 -11.25 3.73
C ALA A 135 18.04 -11.13 2.20
N LEU A 136 16.89 -11.20 1.54
CA LEU A 136 16.83 -11.14 0.08
C LEU A 136 16.67 -9.71 -0.46
N ARG A 137 16.48 -8.72 0.41
CA ARG A 137 16.32 -7.30 0.04
C ARG A 137 15.21 -7.05 -0.98
N ILE A 138 14.16 -7.87 -0.95
CA ILE A 138 13.01 -7.68 -1.82
C ILE A 138 12.20 -6.49 -1.31
N GLN A 139 12.09 -5.46 -2.14
CA GLN A 139 11.35 -4.25 -1.80
C GLN A 139 9.85 -4.50 -1.95
N PHE A 140 9.17 -4.56 -0.82
CA PHE A 140 7.72 -4.64 -0.75
C PHE A 140 7.23 -3.71 0.37
N PRO A 141 6.84 -2.45 0.04
CA PRO A 141 6.57 -1.41 1.04
C PRO A 141 5.56 -1.79 2.12
N LEU A 142 4.59 -2.66 1.79
CA LEU A 142 3.53 -3.09 2.70
C LEU A 142 3.76 -4.49 3.29
N ALA A 143 4.98 -5.06 3.17
CA ALA A 143 5.28 -6.41 3.68
C ALA A 143 4.96 -6.57 5.18
N LYS A 144 5.19 -5.51 5.97
CA LYS A 144 4.90 -5.51 7.42
C LYS A 144 3.42 -5.77 7.74
N MET A 145 2.50 -5.45 6.84
CA MET A 145 1.05 -5.71 7.03
C MET A 145 0.71 -7.20 7.12
N PHE A 146 1.61 -8.09 6.71
CA PHE A 146 1.40 -9.54 6.79
C PHE A 146 1.82 -10.15 8.11
N ARG A 147 2.52 -9.39 8.97
CA ARG A 147 3.05 -9.89 10.23
C ARG A 147 2.01 -9.87 11.33
N THR A 148 2.13 -10.82 12.24
CA THR A 148 1.24 -10.92 13.41
C THR A 148 1.53 -9.85 14.47
N ASN A 149 2.71 -9.23 14.46
CA ASN A 149 3.10 -8.16 15.35
C ASN A 149 2.85 -6.73 14.81
N LEU A 150 2.06 -6.58 13.74
CA LEU A 150 1.80 -5.29 13.08
C LEU A 150 1.35 -4.20 14.07
N SER A 151 0.43 -4.53 15.00
CA SER A 151 -0.07 -3.60 16.01
C SER A 151 1.05 -3.06 16.89
N ALA A 152 1.92 -3.94 17.41
CA ALA A 152 3.06 -3.54 18.23
C ALA A 152 4.10 -2.74 17.45
N GLU A 153 4.33 -3.07 16.17
CA GLU A 153 5.23 -2.30 15.31
C GLU A 153 4.71 -0.88 15.05
N LEU A 154 3.42 -0.73 14.75
CA LEU A 154 2.83 0.58 14.52
C LEU A 154 2.85 1.43 15.80
N GLU A 155 2.62 0.84 16.97
CA GLU A 155 2.74 1.54 18.27
C GLU A 155 4.12 2.18 18.46
N GLN A 156 5.18 1.47 18.05
CA GLN A 156 6.56 1.94 18.18
C GLN A 156 6.96 2.93 17.08
N LEU A 157 6.35 2.83 15.89
CA LEU A 157 6.75 3.63 14.73
C LEU A 157 6.04 5.00 14.67
N VAL A 158 4.82 5.10 15.19
CA VAL A 158 3.98 6.29 15.06
C VAL A 158 4.41 7.35 16.08
N GLU A 159 5.00 8.45 15.59
CA GLU A 159 5.36 9.61 16.39
C GLU A 159 4.15 10.53 16.57
N GLU A 160 3.49 10.91 15.48
CA GLU A 160 2.30 11.76 15.46
C GLU A 160 1.23 11.14 14.57
N ILE A 161 -0.03 11.39 14.91
CA ILE A 161 -1.18 10.93 14.12
C ILE A 161 -2.30 11.94 14.22
N ASP A 162 -2.88 12.30 13.08
CA ASP A 162 -4.02 13.19 12.97
C ASP A 162 -5.19 12.47 12.31
N TYR A 163 -6.39 12.70 12.82
CA TYR A 163 -7.62 12.40 12.09
C TYR A 163 -7.92 13.53 11.12
N VAL A 164 -7.97 13.20 9.82
CA VAL A 164 -8.17 14.20 8.78
C VAL A 164 -9.64 14.45 8.50
N GLU A 165 -10.37 13.38 8.15
CA GLU A 165 -11.78 13.46 7.76
C GLU A 165 -12.45 12.08 7.74
N LEU A 166 -13.78 12.07 7.73
CA LEU A 166 -14.56 10.95 7.24
C LEU A 166 -14.66 11.08 5.70
N ASN A 167 -13.99 10.21 4.99
CA ASN A 167 -13.98 10.22 3.53
C ASN A 167 -15.08 9.35 2.95
N MET A 168 -15.90 9.93 2.06
CA MET A 168 -17.06 9.28 1.42
C MET A 168 -16.82 8.94 -0.05
N LEU A 169 -15.62 9.16 -0.59
CA LEU A 169 -15.30 8.95 -1.99
C LEU A 169 -14.78 7.55 -2.31
N THR A 170 -14.54 6.73 -1.28
CA THR A 170 -14.20 5.31 -1.42
C THR A 170 -15.47 4.46 -1.57
N ASP A 171 -15.32 3.19 -1.92
CA ASP A 171 -16.43 2.21 -2.07
C ASP A 171 -17.27 2.04 -0.79
N VAL A 172 -16.67 2.32 0.37
CA VAL A 172 -17.31 2.40 1.68
C VAL A 172 -16.78 3.62 2.42
N PRO A 173 -17.54 4.20 3.41
CA PRO A 173 -17.01 5.27 4.25
C PRO A 173 -15.70 4.85 4.92
N THR A 174 -14.72 5.74 4.91
CA THR A 174 -13.40 5.49 5.52
C THR A 174 -12.97 6.62 6.44
N ASP A 175 -12.32 6.26 7.53
CA ASP A 175 -11.58 7.19 8.36
C ASP A 175 -10.23 7.47 7.68
N HIS A 176 -9.94 8.74 7.40
CA HIS A 176 -8.69 9.18 6.81
C HIS A 176 -7.77 9.68 7.91
N LEU A 177 -6.61 9.04 8.04
CA LEU A 177 -5.58 9.38 9.03
C LEU A 177 -4.32 9.85 8.32
N ALA A 178 -3.65 10.87 8.88
CA ALA A 178 -2.31 11.29 8.53
C ALA A 178 -1.35 10.90 9.65
N VAL A 179 -0.26 10.22 9.32
CA VAL A 179 0.66 9.62 10.28
C VAL A 179 2.08 10.02 9.98
N ARG A 180 2.81 10.46 11.00
CA ARG A 180 4.25 10.74 10.95
C ARG A 180 5.03 9.66 11.65
N THR A 181 6.11 9.27 11.01
CA THR A 181 7.13 8.41 11.60
C THR A 181 8.51 9.02 11.36
N ARG A 182 9.53 8.45 11.92
CA ARG A 182 10.92 8.91 11.72
C ARG A 182 11.33 8.92 10.24
N ASP A 183 10.96 7.89 9.49
CA ASP A 183 11.52 7.64 8.14
C ASP A 183 10.57 8.00 7.01
N VAL A 184 9.26 7.90 7.25
CA VAL A 184 8.21 8.17 6.27
C VAL A 184 7.05 8.89 6.92
N ASP A 185 6.33 9.68 6.14
CA ASP A 185 4.98 10.10 6.47
C ASP A 185 4.01 9.27 5.64
N PHE A 186 2.87 8.90 6.21
CA PHE A 186 1.87 8.18 5.43
C PHE A 186 0.45 8.63 5.76
N GLN A 187 -0.40 8.53 4.77
CA GLN A 187 -1.84 8.71 4.91
C GLN A 187 -2.51 7.36 4.68
N ILE A 188 -3.55 7.06 5.44
CA ILE A 188 -4.27 5.80 5.31
C ILE A 188 -5.77 6.01 5.45
N TRP A 189 -6.54 5.35 4.59
CA TRP A 189 -8.00 5.33 4.60
C TRP A 189 -8.46 3.96 5.07
N ILE A 190 -9.12 3.91 6.21
CA ILE A 190 -9.54 2.68 6.90
C ILE A 190 -11.06 2.60 6.85
N ALA A 191 -11.60 1.50 6.33
CA ALA A 191 -13.04 1.29 6.25
C ALA A 191 -13.69 1.35 7.63
N GLN A 192 -14.82 2.07 7.73
CA GLN A 192 -15.64 2.04 8.93
C GLN A 192 -16.40 0.72 9.06
N GLY A 193 -16.78 0.37 10.29
CA GLY A 193 -17.61 -0.78 10.60
C GLY A 193 -16.86 -1.95 11.22
N LYS A 194 -17.36 -3.16 11.01
CA LYS A 194 -16.89 -4.37 11.73
C LYS A 194 -15.54 -4.88 11.23
N GLU A 195 -15.19 -4.59 9.99
CA GLU A 195 -13.94 -5.00 9.37
C GLU A 195 -13.14 -3.75 8.97
N PRO A 196 -12.39 -3.14 9.91
CA PRO A 196 -11.61 -1.93 9.66
C PRO A 196 -10.38 -2.26 8.80
N LEU A 197 -10.60 -2.44 7.50
CA LEU A 197 -9.57 -2.80 6.55
C LEU A 197 -9.10 -1.57 5.77
N PRO A 198 -7.81 -1.47 5.41
CA PRO A 198 -7.32 -0.37 4.62
C PRO A 198 -7.92 -0.41 3.21
N ARG A 199 -8.29 0.77 2.70
CA ARG A 199 -8.78 0.97 1.33
C ARG A 199 -7.75 1.67 0.46
N ARG A 200 -6.98 2.57 1.08
CA ARG A 200 -5.93 3.31 0.40
C ARG A 200 -4.80 3.62 1.39
N ILE A 201 -3.58 3.69 0.88
CA ILE A 201 -2.42 4.22 1.60
C ILE A 201 -1.55 5.03 0.64
N VAL A 202 -1.01 6.13 1.13
CA VAL A 202 0.02 6.93 0.46
C VAL A 202 1.19 7.07 1.41
N ILE A 203 2.38 6.66 1.00
CA ILE A 203 3.62 6.74 1.78
C ILE A 203 4.55 7.74 1.11
N THR A 204 5.03 8.73 1.84
CA THR A 204 6.03 9.70 1.38
C THR A 204 7.37 9.39 2.03
N TYR A 205 8.41 9.16 1.23
CA TYR A 205 9.77 8.85 1.68
C TYR A 205 10.55 10.15 1.90
N LYS A 206 10.29 10.83 3.01
CA LYS A 206 10.82 12.17 3.33
C LYS A 206 12.34 12.26 3.40
N ASN A 207 13.04 11.16 3.66
CA ASN A 207 14.49 11.11 3.71
C ASN A 207 15.14 10.80 2.33
N SER A 208 14.34 10.73 1.27
CA SER A 208 14.81 10.46 -0.09
C SER A 208 14.73 11.69 -0.96
N LYS A 209 15.70 11.86 -1.86
CA LYS A 209 15.72 13.00 -2.79
C LYS A 209 14.44 13.05 -3.63
N GLY A 210 13.76 14.20 -3.62
CA GLY A 210 12.50 14.40 -4.34
C GLY A 210 11.27 13.86 -3.63
N GLU A 211 11.41 13.34 -2.41
CA GLU A 211 10.33 12.81 -1.58
C GLU A 211 9.35 11.91 -2.34
N PRO A 212 9.85 10.87 -3.03
CA PRO A 212 9.03 10.02 -3.87
C PRO A 212 7.93 9.37 -3.03
N GLN A 213 6.79 9.12 -3.67
CA GLN A 213 5.65 8.49 -3.02
C GLN A 213 5.40 7.08 -3.53
N PHE A 214 4.89 6.26 -2.63
CA PHE A 214 4.23 5.00 -2.94
C PHE A 214 2.74 5.15 -2.64
N ARG A 215 1.89 4.79 -3.60
CA ARG A 215 0.43 4.86 -3.49
C ARG A 215 -0.14 3.48 -3.71
N ALA A 216 -1.13 3.09 -2.92
CA ALA A 216 -1.77 1.80 -3.09
C ALA A 216 -3.26 1.85 -2.72
N ASP A 217 -4.07 1.25 -3.58
CA ASP A 217 -5.50 1.05 -3.38
C ASP A 217 -5.77 -0.44 -3.18
N PHE A 218 -6.54 -0.76 -2.14
CA PHE A 218 -6.91 -2.11 -1.75
C PHE A 218 -8.34 -2.41 -2.15
N SER A 219 -8.54 -3.53 -2.81
CA SER A 219 -9.86 -3.99 -3.23
C SER A 219 -10.02 -5.50 -3.04
N ASN A 220 -11.25 -5.99 -3.18
CA ASN A 220 -11.58 -7.41 -3.13
C ASN A 220 -11.09 -8.09 -1.84
N TRP A 221 -11.16 -7.40 -0.71
CA TRP A 221 -10.87 -7.99 0.60
C TRP A 221 -11.77 -9.19 0.87
N ASN A 222 -11.18 -10.26 1.37
CA ASN A 222 -11.90 -11.45 1.80
C ASN A 222 -11.17 -12.12 2.96
N LEU A 223 -11.78 -12.13 4.14
CA LEU A 223 -11.25 -12.75 5.36
C LEU A 223 -11.85 -14.16 5.58
N SER A 224 -12.80 -14.59 4.73
CA SER A 224 -13.47 -15.87 4.90
C SER A 224 -12.60 -17.04 4.45
N ALA A 225 -12.88 -18.24 5.02
CA ALA A 225 -12.20 -19.48 4.64
C ALA A 225 -12.33 -19.85 3.16
N LYS A 226 -13.36 -19.34 2.49
CA LYS A 226 -13.62 -19.58 1.07
C LYS A 226 -12.88 -18.61 0.14
N GLY A 227 -12.30 -17.53 0.69
CA GLY A 227 -11.65 -16.47 -0.08
C GLY A 227 -10.22 -16.80 -0.54
N VAL A 228 -9.58 -17.74 0.14
CA VAL A 228 -8.19 -18.14 -0.15
C VAL A 228 -8.23 -19.44 -0.93
N LYS A 229 -8.23 -19.35 -2.27
CA LYS A 229 -8.46 -20.48 -3.18
C LYS A 229 -7.20 -20.95 -3.92
N GLY A 230 -6.10 -20.22 -3.83
CA GLY A 230 -4.90 -20.52 -4.61
C GLY A 230 -4.08 -21.67 -4.04
N PRO A 231 -3.40 -22.45 -4.90
CA PRO A 231 -2.36 -23.35 -4.41
C PRO A 231 -1.22 -22.52 -3.82
N PHE A 232 -0.81 -22.82 -2.60
CA PHE A 232 0.40 -22.28 -1.98
C PHE A 232 1.66 -23.06 -2.38
N THR A 233 1.51 -23.93 -3.37
CA THR A 233 2.60 -24.64 -4.04
C THR A 233 2.59 -24.25 -5.50
N PHE A 234 3.77 -24.12 -6.07
CA PHE A 234 3.97 -23.84 -7.47
C PHE A 234 5.09 -24.73 -7.98
N THR A 235 4.84 -25.43 -9.08
CA THR A 235 5.87 -26.20 -9.79
C THR A 235 6.27 -25.40 -11.02
N PRO A 236 7.52 -24.94 -11.12
CA PRO A 236 7.98 -24.25 -12.31
C PRO A 236 7.79 -25.10 -13.57
N PRO A 237 7.52 -24.51 -14.73
CA PRO A 237 7.47 -25.22 -16.00
C PRO A 237 8.76 -26.02 -16.23
N LYS A 238 8.68 -27.13 -16.96
CA LYS A 238 9.84 -28.01 -17.22
C LYS A 238 11.00 -27.30 -17.94
N ASN A 239 10.69 -26.25 -18.71
CA ASN A 239 11.65 -25.43 -19.44
C ASN A 239 12.03 -24.13 -18.71
N ALA A 240 11.61 -23.96 -17.45
CA ALA A 240 12.02 -22.81 -16.65
C ALA A 240 13.44 -23.04 -16.10
N GLU A 241 14.28 -22.03 -16.20
CA GLU A 241 15.65 -22.07 -15.67
C GLU A 241 15.66 -21.68 -14.18
N GLN A 242 16.42 -22.43 -13.38
CA GLN A 242 16.64 -22.04 -11.99
C GLN A 242 17.82 -21.10 -11.90
N ILE A 243 17.58 -19.93 -11.31
CA ILE A 243 18.61 -18.92 -11.01
C ILE A 243 18.74 -18.72 -9.49
N PRO A 244 19.89 -18.25 -8.98
CA PRO A 244 20.01 -17.85 -7.59
C PRO A 244 19.15 -16.59 -7.32
N PHE A 245 18.75 -16.39 -6.06
CA PHE A 245 18.23 -15.09 -5.65
C PHE A 245 19.32 -14.04 -5.81
N ILE A 246 19.10 -13.09 -6.72
CA ILE A 246 20.04 -11.98 -6.93
C ILE A 246 19.64 -10.88 -5.95
N VAL A 247 20.49 -10.63 -4.96
CA VAL A 247 20.39 -9.44 -4.11
C VAL A 247 20.78 -8.23 -4.97
N ARG A 248 19.80 -7.45 -5.43
CA ARG A 248 20.08 -6.21 -6.16
C ARG A 248 20.78 -5.23 -5.22
N ASN A 249 22.03 -4.94 -5.49
CA ASN A 249 22.71 -3.80 -4.88
C ASN A 249 21.98 -2.52 -5.30
N ARG A 250 21.79 -1.59 -4.36
CA ARG A 250 20.94 -0.38 -4.34
C ARG A 250 21.03 0.60 -5.53
N SER A 251 21.78 0.37 -6.58
CA SER A 251 22.17 1.43 -7.50
C SER A 251 21.31 1.62 -8.76
N LYS A 252 20.23 0.85 -8.98
CA LYS A 252 19.47 0.98 -10.26
C LYS A 252 17.94 0.86 -10.21
N ALA A 253 17.31 0.74 -9.07
CA ALA A 253 15.85 0.78 -8.98
C ALA A 253 15.45 1.92 -8.04
N GLY A 254 14.79 2.94 -8.59
CA GLY A 254 14.42 4.19 -7.93
C GLY A 254 13.39 4.12 -6.78
N ILE A 255 13.33 3.01 -6.06
CA ILE A 255 12.62 2.97 -4.79
C ILE A 255 13.67 3.16 -3.69
N PRO A 256 13.54 4.19 -2.85
CA PRO A 256 14.45 4.39 -1.73
C PRO A 256 14.42 3.18 -0.81
N ALA A 257 15.58 2.61 -0.52
CA ALA A 257 15.68 1.55 0.45
C ALA A 257 15.39 2.11 1.84
N GLN A 258 14.47 1.50 2.58
CA GLN A 258 14.36 1.75 4.02
C GLN A 258 15.68 1.34 4.67
N GLU A 259 16.45 2.31 5.19
CA GLU A 259 17.55 2.03 6.07
C GLU A 259 16.97 1.58 7.42
N GLY A 260 16.98 0.27 7.65
CA GLY A 260 16.83 -0.25 8.98
C GLY A 260 18.04 0.21 9.79
N GLY A 261 17.84 1.20 10.65
CA GLY A 261 18.84 1.63 11.61
C GLY A 261 19.17 0.48 12.56
N SER A 262 20.31 -0.15 12.36
CA SER A 262 20.97 -0.95 13.38
C SER A 262 22.02 -0.05 14.05
N LYS A 263 21.72 0.40 15.26
CA LYS A 263 22.67 0.59 16.35
C LYS A 263 21.98 0.31 17.65
#